data_e81e30c2c8cf7892fddd4b0cca4b66ab
#
_entry.id   e81e30c2c8cf7892fddd4b0cca4b66ab
#
_cell.length_a   1.000
_cell.length_b   1.000
_cell.length_c   1.000
_cell.angle_alpha   90.00
_cell.angle_beta   90.00
_cell.angle_gamma   90.00
#
_symmetry.space_group_name_H-M   'P 1'
#
loop_
_entity.id
_entity.type
_entity.pdbx_description
1 polymer ?
#
loop_
_entity_poly.entity_id
_entity_poly.type
_entity_poly.pdbx_seq_one_letter_code
_entity_poly.pdbx_strand_id
1 'polypeptide(L)'
;VIAIYRAVCKQTPLITRVVTLTGEAFNTPINVDVRIGCSHAELVEEGDGFKEEPKKIISGGPMMGFAMFDLNVPVTKTSSSILAMTKDEVAENEPTPCIRCGRCVEACPGNLVPQKMAEAAMNKDYDTFVKLNGMECYECGSCTYVCPAKRPLTQSFKPVSYTHLRAHE
;
A
#
# COMPACT_ATOMS: atom_id res chain seq x y z
N VAL A 1 -15.76 -12.24 7.40
CA VAL A 1 -16.80 -13.07 8.05
C VAL A 1 -18.18 -12.82 7.41
N ILE A 2 -18.71 -11.57 7.37
CA ILE A 2 -20.04 -11.26 6.82
C ILE A 2 -20.21 -11.72 5.36
N ALA A 3 -19.20 -11.47 4.50
CA ALA A 3 -19.25 -11.89 3.10
C ALA A 3 -19.28 -13.42 2.95
N ILE A 4 -18.54 -14.14 3.77
CA ILE A 4 -18.54 -15.61 3.80
C ILE A 4 -19.92 -16.13 4.24
N TYR A 5 -20.49 -15.57 5.30
CA TYR A 5 -21.83 -15.92 5.75
C TYR A 5 -22.89 -15.70 4.67
N ARG A 6 -22.85 -14.55 3.98
CA ARG A 6 -23.78 -14.25 2.89
C ARG A 6 -23.60 -15.22 1.73
N ALA A 7 -22.37 -15.56 1.37
CA ALA A 7 -22.11 -16.50 0.29
C ALA A 7 -22.58 -17.92 0.61
N VAL A 8 -22.26 -18.42 1.80
CA VAL A 8 -22.58 -19.82 2.20
C VAL A 8 -24.04 -19.97 2.60
N CYS A 9 -24.56 -19.10 3.48
CA CYS A 9 -25.90 -19.28 4.06
C CYS A 9 -27.00 -18.63 3.23
N LYS A 10 -26.71 -17.53 2.49
CA LYS A 10 -27.69 -16.80 1.69
C LYS A 10 -27.48 -16.93 0.19
N GLN A 11 -26.46 -17.67 -0.23
CA GLN A 11 -26.08 -17.84 -1.66
C GLN A 11 -25.92 -16.50 -2.40
N THR A 12 -25.51 -15.45 -1.66
CA THR A 12 -25.34 -14.11 -2.21
C THR A 12 -23.85 -13.84 -2.41
N PRO A 13 -23.37 -13.68 -3.64
CA PRO A 13 -21.96 -13.42 -3.92
C PRO A 13 -21.55 -12.03 -3.44
N LEU A 14 -20.25 -11.82 -3.22
CA LEU A 14 -19.69 -10.52 -2.91
C LEU A 14 -19.57 -9.70 -4.19
N ILE A 15 -20.51 -8.78 -4.39
CA ILE A 15 -20.58 -7.90 -5.57
C ILE A 15 -20.43 -6.42 -5.22
N THR A 16 -20.52 -6.06 -3.94
CA THR A 16 -20.33 -4.69 -3.47
C THR A 16 -19.31 -4.63 -2.33
N ARG A 17 -18.70 -3.46 -2.16
CA ARG A 17 -17.75 -3.17 -1.09
C ARG A 17 -18.01 -1.77 -0.54
N VAL A 18 -17.89 -1.62 0.77
CA VAL A 18 -17.81 -0.29 1.36
C VAL A 18 -16.37 0.21 1.19
N VAL A 19 -16.22 1.35 0.55
CA VAL A 19 -14.95 2.03 0.32
C VAL A 19 -15.02 3.40 0.99
N THR A 20 -14.00 3.73 1.77
CA THR A 20 -13.89 5.03 2.46
C THR A 20 -13.15 6.02 1.56
N LEU A 21 -13.78 7.14 1.25
CA LEU A 21 -13.13 8.29 0.61
C LEU A 21 -12.67 9.23 1.70
N THR A 22 -11.38 9.53 1.76
CA THR A 22 -10.81 10.37 2.83
C THR A 22 -9.53 11.04 2.38
N GLY A 23 -9.09 12.00 3.15
CA GLY A 23 -7.87 12.78 2.90
C GLY A 23 -8.17 14.26 2.80
N GLU A 24 -7.10 15.04 2.84
CA GLU A 24 -7.21 16.50 2.85
C GLU A 24 -7.75 17.06 1.53
N ALA A 25 -7.57 16.33 0.41
CA ALA A 25 -7.97 16.77 -0.91
C ALA A 25 -9.44 16.55 -1.23
N PHE A 26 -10.18 15.71 -0.50
CA PHE A 26 -11.60 15.49 -0.74
C PHE A 26 -12.45 16.63 -0.21
N ASN A 27 -13.52 16.97 -0.95
CA ASN A 27 -14.55 17.91 -0.48
C ASN A 27 -15.32 17.29 0.68
N THR A 28 -15.84 16.09 0.50
CA THR A 28 -16.70 15.39 1.47
C THR A 28 -16.13 14.01 1.73
N PRO A 29 -15.44 13.79 2.89
CA PRO A 29 -15.06 12.44 3.31
C PRO A 29 -16.31 11.59 3.58
N ILE A 30 -16.44 10.43 2.93
CA ILE A 30 -17.64 9.60 2.97
C ILE A 30 -17.31 8.11 2.84
N ASN A 31 -18.18 7.25 3.37
CA ASN A 31 -18.18 5.82 3.11
C ASN A 31 -19.23 5.49 2.04
N VAL A 32 -18.81 4.90 0.95
CA VAL A 32 -19.67 4.57 -0.19
C VAL A 32 -19.75 3.06 -0.37
N ASP A 33 -20.96 2.50 -0.55
CA ASP A 33 -21.14 1.09 -0.94
C ASP A 33 -21.12 1.01 -2.46
N VAL A 34 -20.02 0.52 -3.01
CA VAL A 34 -19.75 0.52 -4.45
C VAL A 34 -19.74 -0.87 -5.02
N ARG A 35 -20.12 -1.01 -6.29
CA ARG A 35 -19.99 -2.27 -7.02
C ARG A 35 -18.53 -2.55 -7.37
N ILE A 36 -18.11 -3.79 -7.20
CA ILE A 36 -16.81 -4.25 -7.66
C ILE A 36 -16.75 -4.09 -9.19
N GLY A 37 -15.68 -3.45 -9.68
CA GLY A 37 -15.49 -3.17 -11.10
C GLY A 37 -15.79 -1.74 -11.53
N CYS A 38 -16.47 -0.89 -10.71
CA CYS A 38 -16.56 0.53 -11.01
C CYS A 38 -15.19 1.19 -10.89
N SER A 39 -14.98 2.30 -11.60
CA SER A 39 -13.69 3.00 -11.56
C SER A 39 -13.52 3.82 -10.28
N HIS A 40 -12.29 4.06 -9.88
CA HIS A 40 -12.02 4.99 -8.78
C HIS A 40 -12.40 6.43 -9.14
N ALA A 41 -12.45 6.78 -10.43
CA ALA A 41 -12.92 8.08 -10.89
C ALA A 41 -14.39 8.31 -10.53
N GLU A 42 -15.27 7.33 -10.77
CA GLU A 42 -16.68 7.40 -10.37
C GLU A 42 -16.83 7.56 -8.84
N LEU A 43 -15.96 6.93 -8.04
CA LEU A 43 -15.98 7.10 -6.60
C LEU A 43 -15.60 8.51 -6.16
N VAL A 44 -14.67 9.14 -6.84
CA VAL A 44 -14.27 10.52 -6.55
C VAL A 44 -15.43 11.47 -6.80
N GLU A 45 -16.22 11.23 -7.86
CA GLU A 45 -17.44 12.01 -8.16
C GLU A 45 -18.49 11.87 -7.06
N GLU A 46 -18.69 10.68 -6.48
CA GLU A 46 -19.59 10.46 -5.34
C GLU A 46 -19.16 11.23 -4.07
N GLY A 47 -17.87 11.54 -3.94
CA GLY A 47 -17.32 12.39 -2.86
C GLY A 47 -17.32 13.89 -3.18
N ASP A 48 -18.13 14.36 -4.13
CA ASP A 48 -18.15 15.74 -4.63
C ASP A 48 -16.79 16.20 -5.22
N GLY A 49 -15.97 15.25 -5.66
CA GLY A 49 -14.66 15.53 -6.24
C GLY A 49 -13.60 15.99 -5.24
N PHE A 50 -12.55 16.58 -5.79
CA PHE A 50 -11.47 17.14 -4.99
C PHE A 50 -11.65 18.66 -4.84
N LYS A 51 -11.41 19.18 -3.64
CA LYS A 51 -11.34 20.63 -3.38
C LYS A 51 -10.02 21.24 -3.86
N GLU A 52 -8.96 20.43 -3.87
CA GLU A 52 -7.63 20.77 -4.37
C GLU A 52 -7.09 19.57 -5.14
N GLU A 53 -6.26 19.81 -6.16
CA GLU A 53 -5.61 18.75 -6.91
C GLU A 53 -4.70 17.92 -5.99
N PRO A 54 -4.97 16.61 -5.82
CA PRO A 54 -4.18 15.79 -4.94
C PRO A 54 -2.78 15.55 -5.50
N LYS A 55 -1.76 15.75 -4.67
CA LYS A 55 -0.38 15.41 -5.03
C LYS A 55 -0.10 13.91 -4.93
N LYS A 56 -0.92 13.20 -4.16
CA LYS A 56 -0.81 11.75 -3.99
C LYS A 56 -2.18 11.14 -3.70
N ILE A 57 -2.48 10.08 -4.43
CA ILE A 57 -3.67 9.26 -4.21
C ILE A 57 -3.21 7.86 -3.84
N ILE A 58 -3.74 7.31 -2.76
CA ILE A 58 -3.42 5.98 -2.26
C ILE A 58 -4.70 5.14 -2.25
N SER A 59 -4.68 4.01 -2.92
CA SER A 59 -5.70 2.97 -2.77
C SER A 59 -5.33 2.09 -1.58
N GLY A 60 -6.16 2.11 -0.54
CA GLY A 60 -5.92 1.45 0.74
C GLY A 60 -5.48 2.41 1.84
N GLY A 61 -4.94 1.86 2.92
CA GLY A 61 -4.47 2.64 4.06
C GLY A 61 -3.14 3.35 3.81
N PRO A 62 -2.79 4.34 4.63
CA PRO A 62 -1.60 5.18 4.42
C PRO A 62 -0.27 4.41 4.49
N MET A 63 -0.21 3.27 5.19
CA MET A 63 1.03 2.49 5.32
C MET A 63 1.14 1.36 4.31
N MET A 64 0.08 0.60 4.10
CA MET A 64 0.08 -0.60 3.25
C MET A 64 -0.56 -0.40 1.88
N GLY A 65 -1.27 0.71 1.67
CA GLY A 65 -1.85 1.06 0.39
C GLY A 65 -0.79 1.30 -0.69
N PHE A 66 -1.23 1.34 -1.94
CA PHE A 66 -0.36 1.65 -3.07
C PHE A 66 -0.77 2.98 -3.71
N ALA A 67 0.23 3.75 -4.11
CA ALA A 67 0.01 5.02 -4.79
C ALA A 67 -0.54 4.76 -6.19
N MET A 68 -1.56 5.53 -6.57
CA MET A 68 -2.20 5.46 -7.88
C MET A 68 -1.78 6.68 -8.71
N PHE A 69 -1.50 6.44 -9.97
CA PHE A 69 -1.21 7.48 -10.97
C PHE A 69 -2.39 7.73 -11.91
N ASP A 70 -3.40 6.84 -11.90
CA ASP A 70 -4.61 6.93 -12.72
C ASP A 70 -5.81 6.47 -11.89
N LEU A 71 -6.95 7.15 -12.04
CA LEU A 71 -8.21 6.82 -11.40
C LEU A 71 -9.09 5.86 -12.21
N ASN A 72 -8.71 5.57 -13.47
CA ASN A 72 -9.43 4.60 -14.31
C ASN A 72 -9.14 3.14 -13.93
N VAL A 73 -8.70 2.92 -12.71
CA VAL A 73 -8.46 1.59 -12.13
C VAL A 73 -9.74 1.10 -11.46
N PRO A 74 -10.17 -0.16 -11.70
CA PRO A 74 -11.40 -0.67 -11.13
C PRO A 74 -11.27 -0.98 -9.63
N VAL A 75 -12.37 -0.80 -8.91
CA VAL A 75 -12.53 -1.27 -7.53
C VAL A 75 -12.50 -2.78 -7.50
N THR A 76 -11.68 -3.35 -6.64
CA THR A 76 -11.52 -4.79 -6.46
C THR A 76 -12.11 -5.27 -5.14
N LYS A 77 -12.12 -6.58 -4.91
CA LYS A 77 -12.55 -7.18 -3.64
C LYS A 77 -11.70 -6.74 -2.44
N THR A 78 -10.49 -6.30 -2.67
CA THR A 78 -9.54 -5.85 -1.64
C THR A 78 -9.52 -4.34 -1.43
N SER A 79 -10.19 -3.56 -2.29
CA SER A 79 -10.28 -2.11 -2.15
C SER A 79 -11.03 -1.75 -0.87
N SER A 80 -10.42 -0.93 -0.01
CA SER A 80 -10.97 -0.53 1.29
C SER A 80 -11.13 0.98 1.43
N SER A 81 -10.26 1.75 0.82
CA SER A 81 -10.28 3.22 0.92
C SER A 81 -9.54 3.87 -0.25
N ILE A 82 -9.86 5.15 -0.47
CA ILE A 82 -9.08 6.08 -1.29
C ILE A 82 -8.67 7.21 -0.36
N LEU A 83 -7.36 7.40 -0.22
CA LEU A 83 -6.77 8.49 0.54
C LEU A 83 -6.13 9.48 -0.42
N ALA A 84 -6.68 10.69 -0.51
CA ALA A 84 -6.18 11.77 -1.36
C ALA A 84 -5.48 12.83 -0.51
N MET A 85 -4.18 13.00 -0.73
CA MET A 85 -3.31 13.88 0.05
C MET A 85 -2.92 15.11 -0.77
N THR A 86 -2.95 16.29 -0.13
CA THR A 86 -2.52 17.54 -0.75
C THR A 86 -1.00 17.72 -0.75
N LYS A 87 -0.29 16.93 0.08
CA LYS A 87 1.17 16.92 0.18
C LYS A 87 1.71 15.52 0.01
N ASP A 88 2.86 15.38 -0.62
CA ASP A 88 3.63 14.13 -0.66
C ASP A 88 4.98 14.32 0.01
N GLU A 89 4.98 14.23 1.35
CA GLU A 89 6.19 14.36 2.16
C GLU A 89 7.30 13.36 1.80
N VAL A 90 6.93 12.24 1.17
CA VAL A 90 7.90 11.23 0.74
C VAL A 90 8.62 11.68 -0.54
N ALA A 91 7.89 12.28 -1.48
CA ALA A 91 8.49 12.81 -2.71
C ALA A 91 9.32 14.08 -2.46
N GLU A 92 9.00 14.83 -1.42
CA GLU A 92 9.72 16.05 -1.03
C GLU A 92 11.09 15.78 -0.38
N ASN A 93 11.33 14.54 0.09
CA ASN A 93 12.56 14.15 0.76
C ASN A 93 13.39 13.19 -0.09
N GLU A 94 14.57 13.60 -0.51
CA GLU A 94 15.52 12.71 -1.19
C GLU A 94 16.09 11.66 -0.23
N PRO A 95 16.10 10.36 -0.61
CA PRO A 95 16.71 9.31 0.18
C PRO A 95 18.21 9.52 0.32
N THR A 96 18.73 9.44 1.53
CA THR A 96 20.18 9.51 1.81
C THR A 96 20.76 8.11 2.07
N PRO A 97 22.10 7.94 2.04
CA PRO A 97 22.74 6.68 2.39
C PRO A 97 22.36 6.19 3.79
N CYS A 98 22.33 4.88 3.96
CA CYS A 98 21.98 4.25 5.23
C CYS A 98 23.03 4.58 6.30
N ILE A 99 22.61 5.18 7.42
CA ILE A 99 23.47 5.52 8.57
C ILE A 99 23.63 4.35 9.58
N ARG A 100 23.06 3.18 9.29
CA ARG A 100 23.13 1.94 10.09
C ARG A 100 22.63 2.10 11.55
N CYS A 101 21.63 2.94 11.78
CA CYS A 101 21.11 3.26 13.13
C CYS A 101 20.29 2.12 13.78
N GLY A 102 19.87 1.11 13.02
CA GLY A 102 19.10 -0.05 13.54
C GLY A 102 17.59 0.16 13.72
N ARG A 103 17.07 1.38 13.67
CA ARG A 103 15.63 1.67 13.92
C ARG A 103 14.66 0.83 13.10
N CYS A 104 14.99 0.52 11.84
CA CYS A 104 14.16 -0.31 10.99
C CYS A 104 14.07 -1.77 11.46
N VAL A 105 15.10 -2.28 12.14
CA VAL A 105 15.11 -3.62 12.73
C VAL A 105 14.24 -3.63 14.00
N GLU A 106 14.42 -2.65 14.86
CA GLU A 106 13.63 -2.51 16.10
C GLU A 106 12.12 -2.34 15.82
N ALA A 107 11.77 -1.60 14.76
CA ALA A 107 10.38 -1.38 14.38
C ALA A 107 9.75 -2.54 13.58
N CYS A 108 10.52 -3.56 13.22
CA CYS A 108 10.03 -4.66 12.40
C CYS A 108 9.22 -5.68 13.23
N PRO A 109 7.90 -5.84 12.98
CA PRO A 109 7.09 -6.81 13.72
C PRO A 109 7.47 -8.27 13.43
N GLY A 110 8.15 -8.52 12.29
CA GLY A 110 8.65 -9.85 11.91
C GLY A 110 10.10 -10.10 12.33
N ASN A 111 10.73 -9.21 13.11
CA ASN A 111 12.13 -9.32 13.52
C ASN A 111 13.12 -9.52 12.36
N LEU A 112 12.81 -8.94 11.21
CA LEU A 112 13.65 -8.99 10.01
C LEU A 112 14.74 -7.91 10.04
N VAL A 113 15.62 -7.94 9.03
CA VAL A 113 16.71 -6.99 8.86
C VAL A 113 16.49 -6.14 7.59
N PRO A 114 15.54 -5.15 7.62
CA PRO A 114 15.05 -4.48 6.42
C PRO A 114 16.12 -3.78 5.58
N GLN A 115 17.14 -3.20 6.20
CA GLN A 115 18.22 -2.53 5.46
C GLN A 115 19.05 -3.51 4.62
N LYS A 116 19.30 -4.73 5.11
CA LYS A 116 20.01 -5.77 4.36
C LYS A 116 19.12 -6.39 3.28
N MET A 117 17.84 -6.57 3.58
CA MET A 117 16.87 -7.03 2.59
C MET A 117 16.76 -6.04 1.42
N ALA A 118 16.69 -4.75 1.70
CA ALA A 118 16.66 -3.72 0.66
C ALA A 118 17.95 -3.69 -0.16
N GLU A 119 19.10 -3.88 0.47
CA GLU A 119 20.40 -3.95 -0.20
C GLU A 119 20.44 -5.17 -1.16
N ALA A 120 20.04 -6.34 -0.68
CA ALA A 120 19.96 -7.56 -1.51
C ALA A 120 18.98 -7.39 -2.68
N ALA A 121 17.80 -6.82 -2.43
CA ALA A 121 16.79 -6.56 -3.45
C ALA A 121 17.29 -5.60 -4.55
N MET A 122 17.93 -4.50 -4.16
CA MET A 122 18.49 -3.51 -5.09
C MET A 122 19.63 -4.09 -5.95
N ASN A 123 20.42 -4.99 -5.39
CA ASN A 123 21.51 -5.69 -6.08
C ASN A 123 21.03 -6.93 -6.86
N LYS A 124 19.72 -7.23 -6.85
CA LYS A 124 19.13 -8.44 -7.46
C LYS A 124 19.70 -9.76 -6.92
N ASP A 125 20.21 -9.74 -5.69
CA ASP A 125 20.70 -10.91 -4.97
C ASP A 125 19.53 -11.57 -4.25
N TYR A 126 18.76 -12.35 -5.00
CA TYR A 126 17.54 -12.98 -4.51
C TYR A 126 17.82 -14.11 -3.53
N ASP A 127 18.95 -14.81 -3.69
CA ASP A 127 19.36 -15.86 -2.77
C ASP A 127 19.64 -15.31 -1.37
N THR A 128 20.34 -14.18 -1.28
CA THR A 128 20.57 -13.50 -0.01
C THR A 128 19.26 -12.94 0.54
N PHE A 129 18.37 -12.41 -0.30
CA PHE A 129 17.05 -11.94 0.13
C PHE A 129 16.23 -13.05 0.81
N VAL A 130 16.20 -14.25 0.22
CA VAL A 130 15.52 -15.44 0.79
C VAL A 130 16.20 -15.87 2.09
N LYS A 131 17.54 -15.94 2.15
CA LYS A 131 18.30 -16.29 3.37
C LYS A 131 18.05 -15.31 4.53
N LEU A 132 17.73 -14.06 4.23
CA LEU A 132 17.32 -13.04 5.20
C LEU A 132 15.84 -13.11 5.60
N ASN A 133 15.14 -14.19 5.23
CA ASN A 133 13.70 -14.39 5.41
C ASN A 133 12.86 -13.24 4.79
N GLY A 134 13.30 -12.68 3.67
CA GLY A 134 12.61 -11.58 3.00
C GLY A 134 11.19 -11.92 2.58
N MET A 135 10.89 -13.20 2.34
CA MET A 135 9.55 -13.68 2.00
C MET A 135 8.55 -13.63 3.16
N GLU A 136 9.04 -13.59 4.41
CA GLU A 136 8.21 -13.48 5.62
C GLU A 136 7.83 -12.02 5.93
N CYS A 137 8.16 -11.09 5.05
CA CYS A 137 7.86 -9.67 5.25
C CYS A 137 6.35 -9.41 5.15
N TYR A 138 5.78 -8.80 6.19
CA TYR A 138 4.36 -8.38 6.22
C TYR A 138 4.07 -7.15 5.37
N GLU A 139 5.08 -6.50 4.80
CA GLU A 139 4.97 -5.28 3.99
C GLU A 139 4.25 -4.12 4.72
N CYS A 140 4.30 -4.11 6.03
CA CYS A 140 3.58 -3.14 6.89
C CYS A 140 4.08 -1.69 6.77
N GLY A 141 5.27 -1.46 6.17
CA GLY A 141 5.82 -0.11 5.97
C GLY A 141 6.53 0.50 7.18
N SER A 142 6.47 -0.11 8.37
CA SER A 142 7.04 0.46 9.61
C SER A 142 8.54 0.80 9.49
N CYS A 143 9.31 -0.06 8.82
CA CYS A 143 10.74 0.17 8.61
C CYS A 143 11.04 1.40 7.74
N THR A 144 10.21 1.66 6.72
CA THR A 144 10.30 2.86 5.88
C THR A 144 9.94 4.10 6.68
N TYR A 145 8.86 4.03 7.47
CA TYR A 145 8.37 5.15 8.26
C TYR A 145 9.40 5.66 9.28
N VAL A 146 10.04 4.74 10.03
CA VAL A 146 11.02 5.12 11.08
C VAL A 146 12.41 5.47 10.54
N CYS A 147 12.64 5.32 9.23
CA CYS A 147 13.95 5.52 8.63
C CYS A 147 14.35 7.01 8.62
N PRO A 148 15.36 7.46 9.35
CA PRO A 148 15.79 8.86 9.35
C PRO A 148 16.44 9.27 8.02
N ALA A 149 16.99 8.30 7.27
CA ALA A 149 17.56 8.49 5.93
C ALA A 149 16.51 8.50 4.82
N LYS A 150 15.21 8.46 5.17
CA LYS A 150 14.06 8.49 4.23
C LYS A 150 14.12 7.44 3.11
N ARG A 151 14.74 6.28 3.39
CA ARG A 151 14.89 5.22 2.39
C ARG A 151 13.58 4.47 2.18
N PRO A 152 13.16 4.23 0.93
CA PRO A 152 11.94 3.50 0.59
C PRO A 152 12.14 1.97 0.75
N LEU A 153 12.41 1.50 1.99
CA LEU A 153 12.80 0.13 2.26
C LEU A 153 11.75 -0.89 1.77
N THR A 154 10.50 -0.71 2.18
CA THR A 154 9.42 -1.63 1.79
C THR A 154 9.22 -1.66 0.28
N GLN A 155 9.28 -0.51 -0.39
CA GLN A 155 9.14 -0.43 -1.84
C GLN A 155 10.28 -1.12 -2.58
N SER A 156 11.49 -1.15 -2.00
CA SER A 156 12.66 -1.81 -2.63
C SER A 156 12.49 -3.32 -2.73
N PHE A 157 11.86 -3.99 -1.77
CA PHE A 157 11.73 -5.44 -1.78
C PHE A 157 10.35 -5.97 -2.18
N LYS A 158 9.29 -5.14 -2.19
CA LYS A 158 7.99 -5.53 -2.75
C LYS A 158 8.07 -6.13 -4.15
N PRO A 159 8.76 -5.53 -5.14
CA PRO A 159 8.87 -6.12 -6.47
C PRO A 159 9.54 -7.50 -6.47
N VAL A 160 10.54 -7.69 -5.60
CA VAL A 160 11.25 -8.98 -5.50
C VAL A 160 10.30 -10.08 -5.03
N SER A 161 9.55 -9.81 -3.96
CA SER A 161 8.60 -10.77 -3.41
C SER A 161 7.48 -11.13 -4.40
N TYR A 162 6.94 -10.16 -5.16
CA TYR A 162 5.82 -10.40 -6.06
C TYR A 162 6.21 -10.87 -7.45
N THR A 163 7.26 -10.31 -8.04
CA THR A 163 7.59 -10.55 -9.45
C THR A 163 8.67 -11.56 -9.68
N HIS A 164 9.56 -11.76 -8.73
CA HIS A 164 10.73 -12.63 -8.91
C HIS A 164 10.66 -13.94 -8.13
N LEU A 165 9.94 -13.97 -7.03
CA LEU A 165 9.87 -15.18 -6.19
C LEU A 165 8.49 -15.83 -6.21
N ARG A 166 7.42 -15.08 -5.89
CA ARG A 166 6.06 -15.65 -5.88
C ARG A 166 5.47 -15.94 -7.27
N ALA A 167 5.96 -15.28 -8.32
CA ALA A 167 5.51 -15.55 -9.68
C ALA A 167 6.10 -16.83 -10.29
N HIS A 168 7.05 -17.47 -9.62
CA HIS A 168 7.71 -18.69 -10.06
C HIS A 168 7.34 -19.93 -9.20
N GLU A 169 6.46 -19.78 -8.20
CA GLU A 169 5.79 -20.85 -7.48
C GLU A 169 4.47 -21.28 -8.18
#